data_82979eec7c971c7e422f212bc61b91ed
#
_entry.id   82979eec7c971c7e422f212bc61b91ed
#
_cell.length_a   1.000
_cell.length_b   1.000
_cell.length_c   1.000
_cell.angle_alpha   90.00
_cell.angle_beta   90.00
_cell.angle_gamma   90.00
#
_symmetry.space_group_name_H-M   'P 1'
#
loop_
_entity.id
_entity.type
_entity.pdbx_description
1 polymer ?
#
loop_
_entity_poly.entity_id
_entity_poly.type
_entity_poly.pdbx_seq_one_letter_code
_entity_poly.pdbx_strand_id
1 'polypeptide(L)'
;MEKSVKNNSILKVALGGALAAAVVAGVAVPALAQRDPDYAAAKAAGQIGEKPDGFLGVVGAETANLRRIVNDINIKRRAVYAQKAQENNATLEEYALSTGCQLILKTSVGEKYMAPDGSWQTRTGGAPLRDPRCP
;
A
#
# COMPACT_ATOMS: atom_id res chain seq x y z
N MET A 1 -31.60 -39.82 -63.65
CA MET A 1 -32.31 -39.98 -62.39
C MET A 1 -31.31 -39.95 -61.34
N GLU A 2 -31.31 -38.84 -60.65
CA GLU A 2 -31.64 -38.66 -59.23
C GLU A 2 -30.49 -38.97 -58.32
N LYS A 3 -30.07 -38.25 -57.35
CA LYS A 3 -30.60 -37.11 -56.60
C LYS A 3 -29.48 -36.35 -55.93
N SER A 4 -29.65 -35.05 -55.96
CA SER A 4 -28.91 -34.08 -55.14
C SER A 4 -29.02 -34.40 -53.65
N VAL A 5 -27.93 -34.40 -52.94
CA VAL A 5 -27.92 -34.18 -51.50
C VAL A 5 -26.98 -33.01 -51.18
N LYS A 6 -27.59 -31.91 -50.82
CA LYS A 6 -26.93 -30.71 -50.29
C LYS A 6 -26.43 -31.01 -48.89
N ASN A 7 -25.14 -30.97 -48.67
CA ASN A 7 -24.56 -30.88 -47.31
C ASN A 7 -24.24 -29.43 -46.99
N ASN A 8 -25.08 -28.83 -46.20
CA ASN A 8 -24.80 -27.55 -45.55
C ASN A 8 -23.76 -27.76 -44.41
N SER A 9 -22.52 -27.52 -44.68
CA SER A 9 -21.52 -27.42 -43.64
C SER A 9 -21.64 -26.04 -43.01
N ILE A 10 -22.21 -26.00 -41.84
CA ILE A 10 -22.25 -24.82 -40.97
C ILE A 10 -20.86 -24.62 -40.39
N LEU A 11 -20.18 -23.64 -40.92
CA LEU A 11 -18.88 -23.18 -40.40
C LEU A 11 -19.12 -22.51 -39.02
N LYS A 12 -18.85 -23.23 -37.94
CA LYS A 12 -18.82 -22.65 -36.61
C LYS A 12 -17.52 -21.88 -36.44
N VAL A 13 -17.59 -20.57 -36.57
CA VAL A 13 -16.51 -19.67 -36.19
C VAL A 13 -16.48 -19.61 -34.67
N ALA A 14 -15.54 -20.28 -34.07
CA ALA A 14 -15.22 -20.11 -32.64
C ALA A 14 -14.47 -18.80 -32.48
N LEU A 15 -15.16 -17.76 -31.98
CA LEU A 15 -14.48 -16.56 -31.46
C LEU A 15 -13.75 -16.94 -30.16
N GLY A 16 -12.47 -17.22 -30.27
CA GLY A 16 -11.57 -17.30 -29.14
C GLY A 16 -11.27 -15.89 -28.63
N GLY A 17 -11.99 -15.44 -27.63
CA GLY A 17 -11.66 -14.22 -26.92
C GLY A 17 -10.41 -14.44 -26.09
N ALA A 18 -9.28 -13.88 -26.50
CA ALA A 18 -8.09 -13.78 -25.69
C ALA A 18 -8.34 -12.74 -24.59
N LEU A 19 -8.64 -13.19 -23.39
CA LEU A 19 -8.61 -12.36 -22.19
C LEU A 19 -7.16 -12.06 -21.89
N ALA A 20 -6.68 -10.89 -22.28
CA ALA A 20 -5.43 -10.35 -21.83
C ALA A 20 -5.58 -9.98 -20.34
N ALA A 21 -5.11 -10.86 -19.45
CA ALA A 21 -4.98 -10.55 -18.05
C ALA A 21 -3.88 -9.50 -17.90
N ALA A 22 -4.25 -8.24 -17.74
CA ALA A 22 -3.34 -7.18 -17.34
C ALA A 22 -2.88 -7.48 -15.92
N VAL A 23 -1.69 -8.02 -15.76
CA VAL A 23 -1.02 -8.14 -14.46
C VAL A 23 -0.60 -6.73 -14.06
N VAL A 24 -1.45 -6.07 -13.29
CA VAL A 24 -1.07 -4.86 -12.58
C VAL A 24 -0.12 -5.30 -11.47
N ALA A 25 1.17 -5.13 -11.67
CA ALA A 25 2.19 -5.28 -10.64
C ALA A 25 2.02 -4.15 -9.61
N GLY A 26 0.99 -4.27 -8.76
CA GLY A 26 0.77 -3.38 -7.64
C GLY A 26 1.84 -3.60 -6.58
N VAL A 27 2.42 -2.52 -6.07
CA VAL A 27 3.35 -2.54 -4.93
C VAL A 27 2.75 -3.34 -3.77
N ALA A 28 3.34 -4.51 -3.47
CA ALA A 28 2.77 -5.51 -2.57
C ALA A 28 2.78 -5.13 -1.07
N VAL A 29 3.47 -4.04 -0.69
CA VAL A 29 3.66 -3.62 0.71
C VAL A 29 2.38 -3.22 1.42
N PRO A 30 1.45 -2.46 0.81
CA PRO A 30 0.21 -2.12 1.48
C PRO A 30 -0.73 -3.31 1.72
N ALA A 31 -0.71 -4.31 0.84
CA ALA A 31 -1.64 -5.42 0.88
C ALA A 31 -1.44 -6.37 2.06
N LEU A 32 -0.20 -6.54 2.55
CA LEU A 32 0.09 -7.40 3.71
C LEU A 32 -0.26 -6.72 5.03
N ALA A 33 -0.02 -5.40 5.14
CA ALA A 33 -0.39 -4.61 6.31
C ALA A 33 -1.92 -4.45 6.42
N GLN A 34 -2.63 -4.32 5.30
CA GLN A 34 -4.10 -4.16 5.28
C GLN A 34 -4.87 -5.43 5.67
N ARG A 35 -4.21 -6.59 5.77
CA ARG A 35 -4.85 -7.86 6.16
C ARG A 35 -4.88 -8.10 7.67
N ASP A 36 -4.19 -7.31 8.44
CA ASP A 36 -4.22 -7.41 9.90
C ASP A 36 -5.38 -6.55 10.43
N PRO A 37 -6.47 -7.15 10.97
CA PRO A 37 -7.61 -6.41 11.47
C PRO A 37 -7.26 -5.53 12.67
N ASP A 38 -6.30 -5.93 13.50
CA ASP A 38 -5.84 -5.15 14.64
C ASP A 38 -5.11 -3.88 14.18
N TYR A 39 -4.31 -3.98 13.12
CA TYR A 39 -3.69 -2.81 12.49
C TYR A 39 -4.71 -1.82 11.95
N ALA A 40 -5.69 -2.32 11.19
CA ALA A 40 -6.73 -1.47 10.61
C ALA A 40 -7.56 -0.76 11.70
N ALA A 41 -7.92 -1.48 12.77
CA ALA A 41 -8.64 -0.93 13.91
C ALA A 41 -7.83 0.13 14.65
N ALA A 42 -6.56 -0.15 14.97
CA ALA A 42 -5.68 0.80 15.67
C ALA A 42 -5.44 2.08 14.84
N LYS A 43 -5.31 1.95 13.51
CA LYS A 43 -5.15 3.07 12.59
C LYS A 43 -6.40 3.94 12.54
N ALA A 44 -7.58 3.33 12.38
CA ALA A 44 -8.87 4.02 12.38
C ALA A 44 -9.17 4.72 13.72
N ALA A 45 -8.76 4.11 14.84
CA ALA A 45 -8.89 4.69 16.17
C ALA A 45 -7.88 5.80 16.48
N GLY A 46 -6.92 6.07 15.56
CA GLY A 46 -5.88 7.07 15.77
C GLY A 46 -4.85 6.71 16.84
N GLN A 47 -4.73 5.43 17.18
CA GLN A 47 -3.78 4.93 18.18
C GLN A 47 -2.38 4.70 17.61
N ILE A 48 -2.26 4.60 16.31
CA ILE A 48 -1.01 4.53 15.55
C ILE A 48 -1.07 5.49 14.37
N GLY A 49 0.09 5.91 13.88
CA GLY A 49 0.17 6.85 12.76
C GLY A 49 1.42 6.68 11.93
N GLU A 50 1.39 7.26 10.74
CA GLU A 50 2.51 7.27 9.81
C GLU A 50 3.53 8.35 10.21
N LYS A 51 4.83 7.99 10.17
CA LYS A 51 5.93 8.91 10.45
C LYS A 51 6.69 9.28 9.17
N PRO A 52 7.33 10.46 9.13
CA PRO A 52 8.12 10.88 7.96
C PRO A 52 9.24 9.92 7.57
N ASP A 53 9.76 9.17 8.54
CA ASP A 53 10.82 8.17 8.31
C ASP A 53 10.35 6.87 7.63
N GLY A 54 9.07 6.79 7.26
CA GLY A 54 8.48 5.65 6.58
C GLY A 54 7.97 4.55 7.51
N PHE A 55 8.07 4.72 8.81
CA PHE A 55 7.65 3.74 9.81
C PHE A 55 6.41 4.19 10.57
N LEU A 56 5.75 3.25 11.25
CA LEU A 56 4.67 3.55 12.16
C LEU A 56 5.17 3.96 13.53
N GLY A 57 4.38 4.76 14.23
CA GLY A 57 4.54 5.06 15.63
C GLY A 57 3.24 4.91 16.40
N VAL A 58 3.35 4.70 17.72
CA VAL A 58 2.21 4.73 18.64
C VAL A 58 1.88 6.19 18.95
N VAL A 59 0.60 6.53 18.92
CA VAL A 59 0.07 7.85 19.27
C VAL A 59 -0.47 7.81 20.69
N GLY A 60 0.09 8.63 21.58
CA GLY A 60 -0.32 8.66 22.98
C GLY A 60 0.21 7.49 23.81
N ALA A 61 -0.64 6.93 24.69
CA ALA A 61 -0.24 5.87 25.59
C ALA A 61 0.07 4.56 24.86
N GLU A 62 1.26 4.01 25.10
CA GLU A 62 1.69 2.75 24.51
C GLU A 62 1.16 1.57 25.30
N THR A 63 0.52 0.64 24.63
CA THR A 63 0.13 -0.67 25.19
C THR A 63 0.96 -1.79 24.58
N ALA A 64 1.01 -2.94 25.24
CA ALA A 64 1.73 -4.12 24.71
C ALA A 64 1.20 -4.54 23.34
N ASN A 65 -0.11 -4.45 23.12
CA ASN A 65 -0.72 -4.77 21.81
C ASN A 65 -0.34 -3.77 20.72
N LEU A 66 -0.40 -2.47 21.00
CA LEU A 66 0.01 -1.43 20.04
C LEU A 66 1.49 -1.56 19.69
N ARG A 67 2.35 -1.82 20.68
CA ARG A 67 3.78 -2.07 20.45
C ARG A 67 4.01 -3.26 19.52
N ARG A 68 3.30 -4.38 19.76
CA ARG A 68 3.37 -5.57 18.91
C ARG A 68 2.99 -5.24 17.48
N ILE A 69 1.84 -4.58 17.26
CA ILE A 69 1.36 -4.21 15.93
C ILE A 69 2.38 -3.34 15.19
N VAL A 70 2.87 -2.29 15.86
CA VAL A 70 3.85 -1.36 15.28
C VAL A 70 5.16 -2.06 14.94
N ASN A 71 5.68 -2.89 15.85
CA ASN A 71 6.92 -3.62 15.61
C ASN A 71 6.80 -4.62 14.46
N ASP A 72 5.73 -5.41 14.42
CA ASP A 72 5.52 -6.41 13.37
C ASP A 72 5.46 -5.76 11.98
N ILE A 73 4.77 -4.63 11.86
CA ILE A 73 4.69 -3.89 10.60
C ILE A 73 6.01 -3.23 10.24
N ASN A 74 6.69 -2.62 11.19
CA ASN A 74 7.96 -1.95 10.95
C ASN A 74 9.07 -2.93 10.56
N ILE A 75 9.09 -4.14 11.11
CA ILE A 75 10.02 -5.21 10.68
C ILE A 75 9.78 -5.55 9.20
N LYS A 76 8.52 -5.76 8.82
CA LYS A 76 8.16 -6.06 7.42
C LYS A 76 8.51 -4.90 6.48
N ARG A 77 8.21 -3.66 6.88
CA ARG A 77 8.56 -2.47 6.11
C ARG A 77 10.07 -2.35 5.92
N ARG A 78 10.86 -2.51 6.98
CA ARG A 78 12.32 -2.44 6.91
C ARG A 78 12.90 -3.44 5.91
N ALA A 79 12.43 -4.68 5.91
CA ALA A 79 12.88 -5.70 4.97
C ALA A 79 12.59 -5.30 3.51
N VAL A 80 11.38 -4.80 3.23
CA VAL A 80 11.01 -4.32 1.90
C VAL A 80 11.80 -3.08 1.51
N TYR A 81 11.98 -2.12 2.42
CA TYR A 81 12.72 -0.89 2.14
C TYR A 81 14.19 -1.17 1.83
N ALA A 82 14.82 -2.10 2.57
CA ALA A 82 16.19 -2.51 2.31
C ALA A 82 16.36 -3.11 0.91
N GLN A 83 15.45 -4.00 0.51
CA GLN A 83 15.46 -4.59 -0.82
C GLN A 83 15.24 -3.52 -1.91
N LYS A 84 14.24 -2.68 -1.76
CA LYS A 84 13.90 -1.65 -2.74
C LYS A 84 14.95 -0.54 -2.85
N ALA A 85 15.58 -0.19 -1.75
CA ALA A 85 16.69 0.74 -1.75
C ALA A 85 17.85 0.22 -2.62
N GLN A 86 18.23 -1.05 -2.46
CA GLN A 86 19.26 -1.69 -3.31
C GLN A 86 18.86 -1.68 -4.79
N GLU A 87 17.63 -2.04 -5.12
CA GLU A 87 17.13 -2.03 -6.50
C GLU A 87 17.17 -0.63 -7.14
N ASN A 88 17.08 0.43 -6.33
CA ASN A 88 17.06 1.82 -6.79
C ASN A 88 18.38 2.57 -6.57
N ASN A 89 19.45 1.89 -6.16
CA ASN A 89 20.74 2.49 -5.82
C ASN A 89 20.63 3.63 -4.80
N ALA A 90 19.76 3.46 -3.81
CA ALA A 90 19.51 4.40 -2.72
C ALA A 90 19.88 3.78 -1.38
N THR A 91 20.00 4.62 -0.35
CA THR A 91 20.07 4.14 1.03
C THR A 91 18.70 3.71 1.53
N LEU A 92 18.67 2.89 2.60
CA LEU A 92 17.43 2.51 3.26
C LEU A 92 16.66 3.76 3.75
N GLU A 93 17.37 4.70 4.32
CA GLU A 93 16.82 5.94 4.87
C GLU A 93 16.18 6.82 3.80
N GLU A 94 16.82 6.96 2.64
CA GLU A 94 16.27 7.72 1.50
C GLU A 94 15.02 7.06 0.95
N TYR A 95 15.04 5.74 0.79
CA TYR A 95 13.86 5.00 0.34
C TYR A 95 12.73 5.06 1.37
N ALA A 96 13.04 4.90 2.64
CA ALA A 96 12.07 4.98 3.74
C ALA A 96 11.44 6.36 3.84
N LEU A 97 12.21 7.44 3.73
CA LEU A 97 11.69 8.82 3.71
C LEU A 97 10.74 9.03 2.52
N SER A 98 11.16 8.66 1.32
CA SER A 98 10.31 8.77 0.13
C SER A 98 8.99 8.02 0.29
N THR A 99 9.04 6.81 0.85
CA THR A 99 7.85 6.01 1.14
C THR A 99 6.99 6.65 2.23
N GLY A 100 7.60 7.17 3.30
CA GLY A 100 6.92 7.89 4.38
C GLY A 100 6.15 9.10 3.86
N CYS A 101 6.76 9.87 2.95
CA CYS A 101 6.09 10.97 2.26
C CYS A 101 4.80 10.52 1.55
N GLN A 102 4.86 9.37 0.85
CA GLN A 102 3.70 8.82 0.15
C GLN A 102 2.64 8.26 1.11
N LEU A 103 3.07 7.60 2.18
CA LEU A 103 2.15 7.04 3.18
C LEU A 103 1.38 8.15 3.91
N ILE A 104 2.06 9.23 4.29
CA ILE A 104 1.41 10.40 4.89
C ILE A 104 0.40 11.04 3.92
N LEU A 105 0.77 11.17 2.65
CA LEU A 105 -0.12 11.72 1.63
C LEU A 105 -1.39 10.88 1.45
N LYS A 106 -1.28 9.55 1.61
CA LYS A 106 -2.37 8.57 1.45
C LYS A 106 -3.19 8.35 2.71
N THR A 107 -2.88 8.98 3.84
CA THR A 107 -3.70 8.87 5.05
C THR A 107 -5.13 9.33 4.79
N SER A 108 -6.09 8.61 5.35
CA SER A 108 -7.51 8.97 5.29
C SER A 108 -7.86 10.01 6.35
N VAL A 109 -8.93 10.77 6.11
CA VAL A 109 -9.45 11.73 7.11
C VAL A 109 -9.71 11.01 8.44
N GLY A 110 -9.20 11.58 9.53
CA GLY A 110 -9.29 11.01 10.89
C GLY A 110 -8.09 10.17 11.32
N GLU A 111 -7.29 9.67 10.37
CA GLU A 111 -6.05 8.96 10.70
C GLU A 111 -4.96 9.91 11.23
N LYS A 112 -3.98 9.34 11.93
CA LYS A 112 -2.86 10.09 12.50
C LYS A 112 -1.62 10.02 11.62
N TYR A 113 -0.90 11.13 11.57
CA TYR A 113 0.43 11.21 10.97
C TYR A 113 1.29 12.18 11.76
N MET A 114 2.60 12.03 11.65
CA MET A 114 3.55 12.92 12.30
C MET A 114 3.97 14.03 11.35
N ALA A 115 3.82 15.28 11.79
CA ALA A 115 4.32 16.44 11.10
C ALA A 115 5.85 16.53 11.18
N PRO A 116 6.51 17.38 10.35
CA PRO A 116 7.96 17.55 10.36
C PRO A 116 8.55 17.96 11.70
N ASP A 117 7.80 18.67 12.52
CA ASP A 117 8.20 19.09 13.87
C ASP A 117 8.09 17.98 14.94
N GLY A 118 7.67 16.77 14.54
CA GLY A 118 7.48 15.63 15.43
C GLY A 118 6.13 15.57 16.14
N SER A 119 5.23 16.53 15.91
CA SER A 119 3.89 16.52 16.50
C SER A 119 2.93 15.59 15.74
N TRP A 120 2.07 14.88 16.49
CA TRP A 120 1.02 14.08 15.90
C TRP A 120 -0.14 14.97 15.42
N GLN A 121 -0.51 14.78 14.17
CA GLN A 121 -1.60 15.49 13.51
C GLN A 121 -2.73 14.51 13.16
N THR A 122 -3.95 15.02 13.10
CA THR A 122 -5.10 14.29 12.54
C THR A 122 -5.28 14.70 11.08
N ARG A 123 -5.37 13.74 10.19
CA ARG A 123 -5.61 14.00 8.76
C ARG A 123 -6.96 14.66 8.58
N THR A 124 -6.98 15.79 7.92
CA THR A 124 -8.20 16.53 7.52
C THR A 124 -8.44 16.37 6.02
N GLY A 125 -9.46 17.02 5.48
CA GLY A 125 -9.71 17.07 4.04
C GLY A 125 -8.67 17.85 3.22
N GLY A 126 -7.84 18.67 3.88
CA GLY A 126 -6.74 19.40 3.25
C GLY A 126 -5.48 18.56 3.08
N ALA A 127 -4.44 19.12 2.45
CA ALA A 127 -3.15 18.46 2.33
C ALA A 127 -2.49 18.26 3.71
N PRO A 128 -1.80 17.13 3.96
CA PRO A 128 -1.06 16.94 5.19
C PRO A 128 0.21 17.81 5.21
N LEU A 129 0.67 18.13 6.42
CA LEU A 129 1.99 18.71 6.62
C LEU A 129 3.05 17.68 6.26
N ARG A 130 3.94 18.01 5.34
CA ARG A 130 4.95 17.09 4.82
C ARG A 130 6.35 17.60 5.12
N ASP A 131 7.29 16.66 5.26
CA ASP A 131 8.70 16.97 5.33
C ASP A 131 9.14 17.73 4.06
N PRO A 132 9.91 18.83 4.17
CA PRO A 132 10.35 19.61 3.00
C PRO A 132 11.26 18.81 2.06
N ARG A 133 11.83 17.68 2.49
CA ARG A 133 12.60 16.76 1.65
C ARG A 133 11.71 15.82 0.82
N CYS A 134 10.41 15.84 1.02
CA CYS A 134 9.48 15.03 0.22
C CYS A 134 9.51 15.46 -1.24
N PRO A 135 9.58 14.51 -2.19
CA PRO A 135 9.50 14.80 -3.60
C PRO A 135 8.12 15.31 -4.03
#